data_087f528c1a31a3eadbf6fa3fec7dce96
#
_entry.id   087f528c1a31a3eadbf6fa3fec7dce96
#
_cell.length_a   1.000
_cell.length_b   1.000
_cell.length_c   1.000
_cell.angle_alpha   90.00
_cell.angle_beta   90.00
_cell.angle_gamma   90.00
#
_symmetry.space_group_name_H-M   'P 1'
#
loop_
_entity.id
_entity.type
_entity.pdbx_description
1 polymer ?
#
loop_
_entity_poly.entity_id
_entity_poly.type
_entity_poly.pdbx_seq_one_letter_code
_entity_poly.pdbx_strand_id
1 'polypeptide(L)'
;MSAHSREQLDLIFDADDTLWDSNVHFLEAFAAFATAAAQSNPGIAGKAAADAVRRAELKLIKTDGYGRRPYVLALHHAADDLSADGNAAALHAAIDQIGQRLCERECPLLPDVAETVAALAKRNHLVLFTKGQRDEQLEKLARSGLQAYFSRVETPREKDVGAYRRLIDEAELHPERTWMIGNSPRSDINPSVRAGLHAVYIPHPHTWELEDEELDPNDRIVRVGSFRGLLDLF
;
A
#
# COMPACT_ATOMS: atom_id res chain seq x y z
N MET A 1 6.37 -32.89 -30.03
CA MET A 1 5.66 -32.52 -28.81
C MET A 1 5.41 -31.02 -28.92
N SER A 2 4.14 -30.64 -29.18
CA SER A 2 3.75 -29.23 -29.34
C SER A 2 3.89 -28.54 -28.00
N ALA A 3 4.78 -27.54 -27.91
CA ALA A 3 4.81 -26.64 -26.77
C ALA A 3 3.48 -25.90 -26.79
N HIS A 4 2.57 -26.24 -25.89
CA HIS A 4 1.42 -25.42 -25.59
C HIS A 4 1.99 -24.08 -25.11
N SER A 5 1.92 -23.04 -25.93
CA SER A 5 2.21 -21.70 -25.48
C SER A 5 1.22 -21.43 -24.35
N ARG A 6 1.71 -21.32 -23.10
CA ARG A 6 0.87 -20.82 -22.02
C ARG A 6 0.31 -19.48 -22.50
N GLU A 7 -0.98 -19.33 -22.39
CA GLU A 7 -1.66 -18.10 -22.75
C GLU A 7 -1.12 -16.96 -21.87
N GLN A 8 -0.89 -15.81 -22.48
CA GLN A 8 -0.37 -14.63 -21.77
C GLN A 8 -1.41 -14.14 -20.75
N LEU A 9 -0.98 -13.91 -19.52
CA LEU A 9 -1.82 -13.43 -18.44
C LEU A 9 -1.63 -11.92 -18.20
N ASP A 10 -2.62 -11.31 -17.57
CA ASP A 10 -2.54 -9.95 -17.05
C ASP A 10 -2.34 -10.03 -15.54
N LEU A 11 -1.21 -9.54 -15.06
CA LEU A 11 -0.83 -9.56 -13.65
C LEU A 11 -0.88 -8.13 -13.10
N ILE A 12 -1.82 -7.87 -12.22
CA ILE A 12 -1.99 -6.59 -11.54
C ILE A 12 -1.27 -6.68 -10.20
N PHE A 13 -0.37 -5.76 -9.93
CA PHE A 13 0.38 -5.71 -8.68
C PHE A 13 -0.01 -4.51 -7.85
N ASP A 14 -0.22 -4.74 -6.57
CA ASP A 14 -0.09 -3.69 -5.57
C ASP A 14 1.39 -3.31 -5.40
N ALA A 15 1.66 -2.19 -4.73
CA ALA A 15 3.00 -1.67 -4.57
C ALA A 15 3.49 -1.71 -3.12
N ASP A 16 2.89 -0.91 -2.24
CA ASP A 16 3.32 -0.75 -0.85
C ASP A 16 3.09 -2.05 -0.06
N ASP A 17 4.13 -2.57 0.59
CA ASP A 17 4.14 -3.85 1.33
C ASP A 17 3.87 -5.10 0.47
N THR A 18 3.93 -4.92 -0.87
CA THR A 18 3.87 -5.99 -1.86
C THR A 18 5.16 -6.05 -2.69
N LEU A 19 5.60 -4.93 -3.28
CA LEU A 19 6.86 -4.81 -4.02
C LEU A 19 8.00 -4.25 -3.17
N TRP A 20 7.70 -3.32 -2.28
CA TRP A 20 8.66 -2.66 -1.39
C TRP A 20 8.08 -2.44 -0.01
N ASP A 21 8.96 -2.38 0.98
CA ASP A 21 8.59 -2.12 2.38
C ASP A 21 8.20 -0.64 2.54
N SER A 22 7.00 -0.38 3.03
CA SER A 22 6.45 0.97 3.13
C SER A 22 5.89 1.28 4.51
N ASN A 23 4.96 0.45 5.01
CA ASN A 23 4.24 0.76 6.26
C ASN A 23 5.14 0.80 7.49
N VAL A 24 6.27 0.10 7.47
CA VAL A 24 7.28 0.17 8.55
C VAL A 24 7.72 1.62 8.82
N HIS A 25 7.80 2.48 7.80
CA HIS A 25 8.19 3.88 7.95
C HIS A 25 7.11 4.73 8.63
N PHE A 26 5.84 4.41 8.40
CA PHE A 26 4.72 5.05 9.10
C PHE A 26 4.67 4.62 10.56
N LEU A 27 4.95 3.34 10.86
CA LEU A 27 5.06 2.85 12.24
C LEU A 27 6.23 3.53 13.00
N GLU A 28 7.38 3.71 12.36
CA GLU A 28 8.52 4.45 12.93
C GLU A 28 8.17 5.93 13.17
N ALA A 29 7.49 6.58 12.21
CA ALA A 29 7.03 7.95 12.34
C ALA A 29 6.02 8.11 13.49
N PHE A 30 5.08 7.17 13.63
CA PHE A 30 4.15 7.13 14.75
C PHE A 30 4.88 6.97 16.09
N ALA A 31 5.84 6.06 16.20
CA ALA A 31 6.61 5.86 17.43
C ALA A 31 7.37 7.12 17.85
N ALA A 32 7.97 7.83 16.88
CA ALA A 32 8.63 9.10 17.10
C ALA A 32 7.62 10.20 17.55
N PHE A 33 6.45 10.27 16.92
CA PHE A 33 5.38 11.18 17.32
C PHE A 33 4.89 10.90 18.75
N ALA A 34 4.59 9.65 19.09
CA ALA A 34 4.14 9.26 20.42
C ALA A 34 5.17 9.62 21.50
N THR A 35 6.48 9.46 21.19
CA THR A 35 7.57 9.86 22.07
C THR A 35 7.60 11.37 22.27
N ALA A 36 7.48 12.16 21.20
CA ALA A 36 7.46 13.62 21.28
C ALA A 36 6.22 14.13 22.03
N ALA A 37 5.06 13.51 21.82
CA ALA A 37 3.83 13.85 22.53
C ALA A 37 3.95 13.61 24.04
N ALA A 38 4.51 12.46 24.45
CA ALA A 38 4.75 12.16 25.85
C ALA A 38 5.79 13.10 26.52
N GLN A 39 6.79 13.55 25.76
CA GLN A 39 7.76 14.55 26.23
C GLN A 39 7.13 15.94 26.40
N SER A 40 6.24 16.33 25.49
CA SER A 40 5.52 17.60 25.55
C SER A 40 4.49 17.62 26.69
N ASN A 41 3.83 16.50 26.94
CA ASN A 41 2.86 16.33 28.03
C ASN A 41 2.89 14.89 28.55
N PRO A 42 3.52 14.64 29.72
CA PRO A 42 3.61 13.30 30.31
C PRO A 42 2.27 12.63 30.63
N GLY A 43 1.16 13.40 30.62
CA GLY A 43 -0.19 12.87 30.78
C GLY A 43 -0.78 12.23 29.51
N ILE A 44 -0.12 12.38 28.35
CA ILE A 44 -0.58 11.77 27.10
C ILE A 44 -0.14 10.31 27.09
N ALA A 45 -1.12 9.42 27.30
CA ALA A 45 -0.90 7.98 27.15
C ALA A 45 -0.72 7.62 25.67
N GLY A 46 0.13 6.63 25.38
CA GLY A 46 0.36 6.14 24.02
C GLY A 46 -0.93 5.77 23.26
N LYS A 47 -1.94 5.21 23.97
CA LYS A 47 -3.26 4.93 23.40
C LYS A 47 -3.97 6.22 22.97
N ALA A 48 -3.91 7.30 23.74
CA ALA A 48 -4.54 8.57 23.37
C ALA A 48 -3.89 9.18 22.12
N ALA A 49 -2.56 9.07 21.99
CA ALA A 49 -1.83 9.47 20.81
C ALA A 49 -2.26 8.65 19.58
N ALA A 50 -2.35 7.32 19.70
CA ALA A 50 -2.80 6.44 18.62
C ALA A 50 -4.23 6.75 18.17
N ASP A 51 -5.16 6.92 19.14
CA ASP A 51 -6.55 7.25 18.84
C ASP A 51 -6.68 8.62 18.15
N ALA A 52 -5.87 9.62 18.52
CA ALA A 52 -5.85 10.94 17.90
C ALA A 52 -5.35 10.87 16.45
N VAL A 53 -4.22 10.21 16.21
CA VAL A 53 -3.69 10.02 14.85
C VAL A 53 -4.67 9.26 13.99
N ARG A 54 -5.22 8.14 14.47
CA ARG A 54 -6.21 7.38 13.73
C ARG A 54 -7.45 8.19 13.33
N ARG A 55 -8.00 9.00 14.24
CA ARG A 55 -9.12 9.90 13.91
C ARG A 55 -8.76 10.89 12.82
N ALA A 56 -7.57 11.49 12.90
CA ALA A 56 -7.10 12.44 11.91
C ALA A 56 -6.88 11.78 10.54
N GLU A 57 -6.23 10.61 10.50
CA GLU A 57 -6.05 9.84 9.25
C GLU A 57 -7.39 9.50 8.59
N LEU A 58 -8.33 8.91 9.31
CA LEU A 58 -9.64 8.54 8.77
C LEU A 58 -10.42 9.74 8.20
N LYS A 59 -10.19 10.94 8.72
CA LYS A 59 -10.76 12.18 8.20
C LYS A 59 -10.04 12.61 6.92
N LEU A 60 -8.70 12.64 6.93
CA LEU A 60 -7.89 13.12 5.82
C LEU A 60 -7.87 12.18 4.62
N ILE A 61 -7.98 10.88 4.83
CA ILE A 61 -8.14 9.91 3.73
C ILE A 61 -9.31 10.29 2.82
N LYS A 62 -10.39 10.84 3.39
CA LYS A 62 -11.59 11.24 2.62
C LYS A 62 -11.40 12.51 1.79
N THR A 63 -10.47 13.37 2.14
CA THR A 63 -10.21 14.66 1.47
C THR A 63 -8.89 14.64 0.71
N ASP A 64 -7.81 14.20 1.36
CA ASP A 64 -6.43 14.31 0.88
C ASP A 64 -5.87 12.98 0.35
N GLY A 65 -6.58 11.86 0.62
CA GLY A 65 -6.17 10.52 0.21
C GLY A 65 -5.07 9.93 1.10
N TYR A 66 -4.34 8.97 0.52
CA TYR A 66 -3.24 8.23 1.18
C TYR A 66 -1.89 8.83 0.82
N GLY A 67 -0.87 8.57 1.64
CA GLY A 67 0.53 8.92 1.37
C GLY A 67 1.21 9.64 2.52
N ARG A 68 2.48 9.95 2.35
CA ARG A 68 3.33 10.52 3.39
C ARG A 68 2.87 11.92 3.82
N ARG A 69 2.50 12.78 2.85
CA ARG A 69 2.05 14.15 3.14
C ARG A 69 0.73 14.18 3.91
N PRO A 70 -0.35 13.46 3.51
CA PRO A 70 -1.57 13.35 4.32
C PRO A 70 -1.32 12.78 5.71
N TYR A 71 -0.39 11.82 5.85
CA TYR A 71 -0.05 11.28 7.15
C TYR A 71 0.62 12.31 8.07
N VAL A 72 1.59 13.08 7.58
CA VAL A 72 2.22 14.18 8.34
C VAL A 72 1.18 15.20 8.78
N LEU A 73 0.23 15.54 7.91
CA LEU A 73 -0.90 16.42 8.24
C LEU A 73 -1.78 15.80 9.34
N ALA A 74 -1.98 14.47 9.33
CA ALA A 74 -2.70 13.77 10.39
C ALA A 74 -1.98 13.87 11.74
N LEU A 75 -0.64 13.81 11.76
CA LEU A 75 0.14 14.02 12.97
C LEU A 75 -0.04 15.44 13.53
N HIS A 76 -0.08 16.47 12.67
CA HIS A 76 -0.33 17.85 13.08
C HIS A 76 -1.74 18.01 13.68
N HIS A 77 -2.77 17.46 13.04
CA HIS A 77 -4.15 17.49 13.60
C HIS A 77 -4.23 16.74 14.93
N ALA A 78 -3.52 15.60 15.05
CA ALA A 78 -3.46 14.87 16.31
C ALA A 78 -2.75 15.67 17.43
N ALA A 79 -1.72 16.45 17.09
CA ALA A 79 -1.05 17.33 18.03
C ALA A 79 -1.99 18.43 18.57
N ASP A 80 -2.78 19.04 17.69
CA ASP A 80 -3.80 20.02 18.09
C ASP A 80 -4.84 19.40 19.02
N ASP A 81 -5.36 18.22 18.67
CA ASP A 81 -6.36 17.48 19.48
C ASP A 81 -5.81 17.09 20.87
N LEU A 82 -4.52 16.83 20.99
CA LEU A 82 -3.86 16.40 22.23
C LEU A 82 -3.42 17.58 23.14
N SER A 83 -3.34 18.79 22.60
CA SER A 83 -2.87 19.98 23.30
C SER A 83 -4.04 20.77 23.89
N ALA A 84 -4.48 20.38 25.08
CA ALA A 84 -5.66 20.97 25.75
C ALA A 84 -5.51 22.46 26.09
N ASP A 85 -4.28 22.96 26.21
CA ASP A 85 -3.93 24.35 26.53
C ASP A 85 -3.54 25.17 25.28
N GLY A 86 -3.68 24.59 24.09
CA GLY A 86 -3.35 25.24 22.82
C GLY A 86 -1.84 25.43 22.56
N ASN A 87 -0.96 24.87 23.39
CA ASN A 87 0.50 24.99 23.21
C ASN A 87 1.09 23.74 22.55
N ALA A 88 0.84 23.57 21.25
CA ALA A 88 1.38 22.46 20.46
C ALA A 88 2.69 22.80 19.72
N ALA A 89 3.25 24.00 19.88
CA ALA A 89 4.37 24.49 19.06
C ALA A 89 5.59 23.56 19.04
N ALA A 90 5.99 23.05 20.20
CA ALA A 90 7.14 22.12 20.29
C ALA A 90 6.83 20.78 19.60
N LEU A 91 5.60 20.30 19.72
CA LEU A 91 5.17 19.05 19.08
C LEU A 91 5.07 19.22 17.57
N HIS A 92 4.54 20.35 17.07
CA HIS A 92 4.55 20.67 15.63
C HIS A 92 5.98 20.72 15.06
N ALA A 93 6.93 21.35 15.76
CA ALA A 93 8.34 21.37 15.34
C ALA A 93 8.96 19.96 15.29
N ALA A 94 8.58 19.07 16.20
CA ALA A 94 9.00 17.66 16.15
C ALA A 94 8.37 16.93 14.98
N ILE A 95 7.09 17.18 14.68
CA ILE A 95 6.37 16.59 13.54
C ILE A 95 6.99 17.02 12.22
N ASP A 96 7.41 18.28 12.06
CA ASP A 96 8.10 18.75 10.85
C ASP A 96 9.37 17.92 10.59
N GLN A 97 10.15 17.63 11.63
CA GLN A 97 11.35 16.78 11.52
C GLN A 97 11.01 15.31 11.23
N ILE A 98 9.93 14.78 11.81
CA ILE A 98 9.44 13.44 11.54
C ILE A 98 8.99 13.35 10.08
N GLY A 99 8.24 14.34 9.62
CA GLY A 99 7.73 14.43 8.24
C GLY A 99 8.84 14.50 7.21
N GLN A 100 9.87 15.33 7.46
CA GLN A 100 11.04 15.40 6.60
C GLN A 100 11.69 14.01 6.46
N ARG A 101 11.99 13.36 7.59
CA ARG A 101 12.59 12.02 7.61
C ARG A 101 11.71 10.99 6.89
N LEU A 102 10.40 11.02 7.11
CA LEU A 102 9.46 10.11 6.45
C LEU A 102 9.46 10.31 4.92
N CYS A 103 9.48 11.56 4.44
CA CYS A 103 9.49 11.88 3.01
C CYS A 103 10.82 11.51 2.32
N GLU A 104 11.94 11.54 3.06
CA GLU A 104 13.28 11.18 2.55
C GLU A 104 13.55 9.66 2.57
N ARG A 105 12.69 8.85 3.25
CA ARG A 105 12.89 7.40 3.35
C ARG A 105 12.79 6.73 1.98
N GLU A 106 13.76 5.89 1.70
CA GLU A 106 13.70 4.94 0.59
C GLU A 106 12.81 3.76 0.99
N CYS A 107 12.10 3.21 0.01
CA CYS A 107 11.33 1.98 0.15
C CYS A 107 12.11 0.86 -0.56
N PRO A 108 12.92 0.08 0.16
CA PRO A 108 13.69 -1.00 -0.43
C PRO A 108 12.74 -2.09 -0.95
N LEU A 109 13.11 -2.70 -2.07
CA LEU A 109 12.38 -3.86 -2.59
C LEU A 109 12.34 -4.97 -1.54
N LEU A 110 11.19 -5.63 -1.46
CA LEU A 110 11.05 -6.84 -0.67
C LEU A 110 11.87 -7.99 -1.30
N PRO A 111 12.21 -9.02 -0.52
CA PRO A 111 12.99 -10.15 -1.02
C PRO A 111 12.40 -10.78 -2.29
N ASP A 112 13.24 -11.15 -3.21
CA ASP A 112 12.93 -11.84 -4.49
C ASP A 112 12.05 -11.03 -5.46
N VAL A 113 11.69 -9.78 -5.18
CA VAL A 113 10.80 -8.98 -6.04
C VAL A 113 11.43 -8.68 -7.39
N ALA A 114 12.68 -8.20 -7.42
CA ALA A 114 13.31 -7.77 -8.66
C ALA A 114 13.41 -8.92 -9.69
N GLU A 115 13.91 -10.06 -9.26
CA GLU A 115 14.10 -11.24 -10.11
C GLU A 115 12.76 -11.84 -10.54
N THR A 116 11.77 -11.87 -9.63
CA THR A 116 10.45 -12.44 -9.92
C THR A 116 9.69 -11.57 -10.91
N VAL A 117 9.63 -10.24 -10.70
CA VAL A 117 9.00 -9.30 -11.63
C VAL A 117 9.65 -9.40 -13.02
N ALA A 118 10.98 -9.40 -13.09
CA ALA A 118 11.71 -9.54 -14.34
C ALA A 118 11.43 -10.87 -15.07
N ALA A 119 11.22 -11.95 -14.33
CA ALA A 119 10.87 -13.25 -14.89
C ALA A 119 9.43 -13.28 -15.41
N LEU A 120 8.47 -12.76 -14.64
CA LEU A 120 7.05 -12.71 -15.01
C LEU A 120 6.79 -11.80 -16.20
N ALA A 121 7.47 -10.66 -16.30
CA ALA A 121 7.34 -9.71 -17.42
C ALA A 121 7.76 -10.30 -18.79
N LYS A 122 8.51 -11.40 -18.83
CA LYS A 122 8.88 -12.05 -20.11
C LYS A 122 7.69 -12.69 -20.81
N ARG A 123 6.63 -13.02 -20.10
CA ARG A 123 5.52 -13.83 -20.61
C ARG A 123 4.15 -13.24 -20.30
N ASN A 124 4.06 -12.24 -19.43
CA ASN A 124 2.82 -11.68 -18.96
C ASN A 124 2.83 -10.15 -19.09
N HIS A 125 1.64 -9.55 -19.17
CA HIS A 125 1.49 -8.11 -19.03
C HIS A 125 1.43 -7.74 -17.55
N LEU A 126 2.23 -6.77 -17.14
CA LEU A 126 2.26 -6.31 -15.76
C LEU A 126 1.63 -4.92 -15.66
N VAL A 127 0.69 -4.76 -14.73
CA VAL A 127 0.00 -3.52 -14.39
C VAL A 127 0.27 -3.20 -12.93
N LEU A 128 0.65 -1.96 -12.63
CA LEU A 128 0.73 -1.49 -11.25
C LEU A 128 -0.58 -0.79 -10.88
N PHE A 129 -1.20 -1.22 -9.78
CA PHE A 129 -2.47 -0.70 -9.29
C PHE A 129 -2.38 -0.47 -7.79
N THR A 130 -2.05 0.76 -7.38
CA THR A 130 -1.70 1.10 -6.00
C THR A 130 -2.43 2.36 -5.54
N LYS A 131 -2.78 2.44 -4.26
CA LYS A 131 -3.30 3.66 -3.65
C LYS A 131 -2.18 4.65 -3.34
N GLY A 132 -2.53 5.89 -3.10
CA GLY A 132 -1.61 6.95 -2.69
C GLY A 132 -1.50 8.08 -3.71
N GLN A 133 -0.65 9.06 -3.37
CA GLN A 133 -0.39 10.18 -4.27
C GLN A 133 0.37 9.68 -5.51
N ARG A 134 -0.12 10.04 -6.70
CA ARG A 134 0.43 9.53 -7.97
C ARG A 134 1.91 9.87 -8.13
N ASP A 135 2.31 11.08 -7.79
CA ASP A 135 3.69 11.54 -7.87
C ASP A 135 4.61 10.72 -6.95
N GLU A 136 4.17 10.44 -5.73
CA GLU A 136 4.90 9.61 -4.75
C GLU A 136 5.06 8.15 -5.26
N GLN A 137 4.00 7.55 -5.79
CA GLN A 137 4.06 6.18 -6.28
C GLN A 137 4.92 6.03 -7.53
N LEU A 138 4.86 7.01 -8.45
CA LEU A 138 5.73 7.04 -9.63
C LEU A 138 7.21 7.24 -9.26
N GLU A 139 7.50 8.06 -8.24
CA GLU A 139 8.86 8.24 -7.73
C GLU A 139 9.41 6.93 -7.10
N LYS A 140 8.62 6.26 -6.25
CA LYS A 140 8.99 4.94 -5.69
C LYS A 140 9.26 3.92 -6.81
N LEU A 141 8.37 3.85 -7.80
CA LEU A 141 8.51 2.94 -8.94
C LEU A 141 9.78 3.22 -9.75
N ALA A 142 10.09 4.49 -10.01
CA ALA A 142 11.31 4.86 -10.73
C ALA A 142 12.57 4.49 -9.95
N ARG A 143 12.59 4.76 -8.64
CA ARG A 143 13.73 4.42 -7.76
C ARG A 143 13.92 2.91 -7.58
N SER A 144 12.85 2.14 -7.63
CA SER A 144 12.91 0.67 -7.52
C SER A 144 13.59 -0.03 -8.70
N GLY A 145 13.73 0.67 -9.84
CA GLY A 145 14.21 0.09 -11.09
C GLY A 145 13.19 -0.83 -11.81
N LEU A 146 11.97 -0.94 -11.29
CA LEU A 146 10.95 -1.84 -11.85
C LEU A 146 10.10 -1.19 -12.94
N GLN A 147 10.21 0.13 -13.15
CA GLN A 147 9.33 0.90 -14.03
C GLN A 147 9.18 0.31 -15.43
N ALA A 148 10.27 -0.19 -16.01
CA ALA A 148 10.27 -0.74 -17.37
C ALA A 148 9.46 -2.04 -17.54
N TYR A 149 9.10 -2.71 -16.45
CA TYR A 149 8.34 -3.95 -16.48
C TYR A 149 6.82 -3.72 -16.49
N PHE A 150 6.37 -2.55 -16.05
CA PHE A 150 4.94 -2.23 -15.96
C PHE A 150 4.49 -1.45 -17.20
N SER A 151 3.55 -2.03 -17.95
CA SER A 151 2.96 -1.39 -19.13
C SER A 151 1.97 -0.27 -18.77
N ARG A 152 1.40 -0.33 -17.57
CA ARG A 152 0.41 0.62 -17.05
C ARG A 152 0.59 0.85 -15.55
N VAL A 153 0.35 2.08 -15.10
CA VAL A 153 0.38 2.46 -13.68
C VAL A 153 -0.86 3.27 -13.37
N GLU A 154 -1.69 2.72 -12.48
CA GLU A 154 -2.92 3.37 -12.02
C GLU A 154 -2.90 3.60 -10.51
N THR A 155 -3.34 4.77 -10.11
CA THR A 155 -3.40 5.19 -8.70
C THR A 155 -4.80 5.62 -8.35
N PRO A 156 -5.74 4.66 -8.17
CA PRO A 156 -7.11 4.98 -7.80
C PRO A 156 -7.15 5.55 -6.37
N ARG A 157 -8.19 6.33 -6.10
CA ARG A 157 -8.43 6.82 -4.74
C ARG A 157 -8.71 5.69 -3.76
N GLU A 158 -9.52 4.72 -4.18
CA GLU A 158 -9.82 3.47 -3.46
C GLU A 158 -9.75 2.29 -4.41
N LYS A 159 -9.35 1.15 -3.90
CA LYS A 159 -9.36 -0.12 -4.61
C LYS A 159 -10.62 -0.91 -4.23
N ASP A 160 -11.77 -0.34 -4.55
CA ASP A 160 -13.06 -1.01 -4.41
C ASP A 160 -13.43 -1.80 -5.68
N VAL A 161 -14.55 -2.54 -5.64
CA VAL A 161 -15.05 -3.32 -6.77
C VAL A 161 -15.25 -2.46 -8.02
N GLY A 162 -15.69 -1.20 -7.82
CA GLY A 162 -15.88 -0.25 -8.91
C GLY A 162 -14.56 0.16 -9.57
N ALA A 163 -13.51 0.35 -8.77
CA ALA A 163 -12.17 0.66 -9.29
C ALA A 163 -11.59 -0.50 -10.11
N TYR A 164 -11.76 -1.75 -9.65
CA TYR A 164 -11.35 -2.92 -10.43
C TYR A 164 -12.12 -3.07 -11.73
N ARG A 165 -13.44 -2.86 -11.72
CA ARG A 165 -14.25 -2.89 -12.96
C ARG A 165 -13.83 -1.83 -13.95
N ARG A 166 -13.56 -0.60 -13.49
CA ARG A 166 -13.01 0.46 -14.37
C ARG A 166 -11.65 0.05 -14.94
N LEU A 167 -10.76 -0.50 -14.14
CA LEU A 167 -9.45 -0.97 -14.62
C LEU A 167 -9.61 -2.07 -15.68
N ILE A 168 -10.52 -3.02 -15.47
CA ILE A 168 -10.83 -4.08 -16.43
C ILE A 168 -11.28 -3.48 -17.76
N ASP A 169 -12.23 -2.54 -17.72
CA ASP A 169 -12.81 -1.92 -18.91
C ASP A 169 -11.79 -1.04 -19.65
N GLU A 170 -11.05 -0.18 -18.91
CA GLU A 170 -10.11 0.78 -19.49
C GLU A 170 -8.81 0.15 -20.02
N ALA A 171 -8.40 -0.98 -19.45
CA ALA A 171 -7.21 -1.71 -19.87
C ALA A 171 -7.55 -2.94 -20.73
N GLU A 172 -8.84 -3.11 -21.09
CA GLU A 172 -9.36 -4.24 -21.90
C GLU A 172 -8.93 -5.61 -21.36
N LEU A 173 -8.94 -5.75 -20.02
CA LEU A 173 -8.50 -6.98 -19.34
C LEU A 173 -9.57 -8.07 -19.45
N HIS A 174 -9.13 -9.32 -19.48
CA HIS A 174 -10.01 -10.49 -19.47
C HIS A 174 -10.05 -11.09 -18.06
N PRO A 175 -11.16 -10.98 -17.29
CA PRO A 175 -11.22 -11.40 -15.89
C PRO A 175 -10.69 -12.81 -15.62
N GLU A 176 -11.01 -13.78 -16.49
CA GLU A 176 -10.58 -15.18 -16.34
C GLU A 176 -9.06 -15.40 -16.51
N ARG A 177 -8.33 -14.41 -17.02
CA ARG A 177 -6.88 -14.46 -17.23
C ARG A 177 -6.14 -13.37 -16.46
N THR A 178 -6.87 -12.64 -15.63
CA THR A 178 -6.31 -11.52 -14.87
C THR A 178 -6.20 -11.87 -13.39
N TRP A 179 -5.06 -11.58 -12.82
CA TRP A 179 -4.73 -11.85 -11.42
C TRP A 179 -4.34 -10.58 -10.69
N MET A 180 -4.95 -10.33 -9.53
CA MET A 180 -4.47 -9.32 -8.58
C MET A 180 -3.50 -9.94 -7.60
N ILE A 181 -2.32 -9.33 -7.42
CA ILE A 181 -1.27 -9.77 -6.50
C ILE A 181 -1.06 -8.66 -5.46
N GLY A 182 -1.27 -8.97 -4.19
CA GLY A 182 -1.12 -7.97 -3.13
C GLY A 182 -1.17 -8.54 -1.72
N ASN A 183 -0.95 -7.66 -0.74
CA ASN A 183 -0.89 -8.00 0.69
C ASN A 183 -2.15 -7.57 1.46
N SER A 184 -3.08 -6.82 0.85
CA SER A 184 -4.25 -6.31 1.53
C SER A 184 -5.51 -7.13 1.21
N PRO A 185 -6.10 -7.84 2.20
CA PRO A 185 -7.41 -8.45 2.01
C PRO A 185 -8.47 -7.45 1.57
N ARG A 186 -8.51 -6.27 2.19
CA ARG A 186 -9.53 -5.24 1.97
C ARG A 186 -9.43 -4.55 0.62
N SER A 187 -8.21 -4.23 0.17
CA SER A 187 -8.00 -3.42 -1.03
C SER A 187 -7.60 -4.24 -2.25
N ASP A 188 -6.86 -5.35 -2.06
CA ASP A 188 -6.34 -6.14 -3.17
C ASP A 188 -7.21 -7.36 -3.44
N ILE A 189 -7.46 -8.17 -2.41
CA ILE A 189 -7.95 -9.51 -2.61
C ILE A 189 -9.47 -9.56 -2.74
N ASN A 190 -10.20 -9.17 -1.70
CA ASN A 190 -11.65 -9.28 -1.68
C ASN A 190 -12.33 -8.47 -2.82
N PRO A 191 -11.98 -7.19 -3.08
CA PRO A 191 -12.63 -6.43 -4.14
C PRO A 191 -12.28 -6.91 -5.54
N SER A 192 -11.07 -7.44 -5.77
CA SER A 192 -10.68 -7.96 -7.08
C SER A 192 -11.45 -9.23 -7.44
N VAL A 193 -11.61 -10.17 -6.50
CA VAL A 193 -12.40 -11.39 -6.76
C VAL A 193 -13.90 -11.10 -6.87
N ARG A 194 -14.41 -10.12 -6.11
CA ARG A 194 -15.79 -9.62 -6.28
C ARG A 194 -16.00 -8.93 -7.64
N ALA A 195 -14.93 -8.42 -8.26
CA ALA A 195 -14.96 -7.88 -9.62
C ALA A 195 -14.79 -8.97 -10.70
N GLY A 196 -14.57 -10.24 -10.32
CA GLY A 196 -14.45 -11.39 -11.21
C GLY A 196 -13.03 -11.81 -11.54
N LEU A 197 -12.01 -11.18 -10.95
CA LEU A 197 -10.61 -11.54 -11.14
C LEU A 197 -10.21 -12.76 -10.30
N HIS A 198 -9.02 -13.29 -10.57
CA HIS A 198 -8.29 -14.12 -9.65
C HIS A 198 -7.41 -13.27 -8.73
N ALA A 199 -7.01 -13.80 -7.58
CA ALA A 199 -6.14 -13.08 -6.66
C ALA A 199 -5.07 -13.97 -6.04
N VAL A 200 -3.88 -13.40 -5.83
CA VAL A 200 -2.81 -14.00 -5.02
C VAL A 200 -2.58 -13.13 -3.80
N TYR A 201 -2.84 -13.69 -2.64
CA TYR A 201 -2.58 -13.06 -1.36
C TYR A 201 -1.18 -13.39 -0.86
N ILE A 202 -0.35 -12.36 -0.66
CA ILE A 202 0.99 -12.44 -0.09
C ILE A 202 0.97 -11.71 1.25
N PRO A 203 0.81 -12.39 2.39
CA PRO A 203 0.76 -11.73 3.69
C PRO A 203 2.03 -10.95 3.99
N HIS A 204 1.91 -9.71 4.48
CA HIS A 204 3.01 -8.90 4.95
C HIS A 204 2.88 -8.61 6.46
N PRO A 205 3.97 -8.74 7.27
CA PRO A 205 3.89 -8.59 8.72
C PRO A 205 3.48 -7.20 9.18
N HIS A 206 3.70 -6.19 8.35
CA HIS A 206 3.37 -4.80 8.62
C HIS A 206 2.17 -4.30 7.81
N THR A 207 1.30 -5.19 7.32
CA THR A 207 0.05 -4.75 6.67
C THR A 207 -0.69 -3.80 7.60
N TRP A 208 -1.09 -2.64 7.06
CA TRP A 208 -1.77 -1.63 7.85
C TRP A 208 -3.11 -2.16 8.39
N GLU A 209 -3.42 -1.88 9.66
CA GLU A 209 -4.61 -2.43 10.33
C GLU A 209 -5.93 -2.10 9.61
N LEU A 210 -6.00 -0.97 8.89
CA LEU A 210 -7.18 -0.60 8.09
C LEU A 210 -7.28 -1.36 6.77
N GLU A 211 -6.25 -2.07 6.37
CA GLU A 211 -6.20 -2.96 5.20
C GLU A 211 -6.46 -4.42 5.57
N ASP A 212 -6.44 -4.73 6.88
CA ASP A 212 -6.70 -6.08 7.38
C ASP A 212 -8.21 -6.34 7.45
N GLU A 213 -8.62 -7.39 6.76
CA GLU A 213 -10.01 -7.86 6.68
C GLU A 213 -9.99 -9.38 6.50
N GLU A 214 -11.04 -10.07 6.90
CA GLU A 214 -11.17 -11.49 6.63
C GLU A 214 -11.28 -11.73 5.11
N LEU A 215 -10.54 -12.75 4.63
CA LEU A 215 -10.61 -13.11 3.22
C LEU A 215 -12.00 -13.71 2.90
N ASP A 216 -12.58 -13.29 1.79
CA ASP A 216 -13.79 -13.91 1.27
C ASP A 216 -13.55 -15.40 1.00
N PRO A 217 -14.49 -16.27 1.34
CA PRO A 217 -14.42 -17.69 0.96
C PRO A 217 -14.60 -17.82 -0.56
N ASN A 218 -13.48 -17.88 -1.31
CA ASN A 218 -13.49 -17.88 -2.77
C ASN A 218 -12.33 -18.73 -3.31
N ASP A 219 -12.63 -19.64 -4.24
CA ASP A 219 -11.67 -20.54 -4.88
C ASP A 219 -10.74 -19.85 -5.89
N ARG A 220 -11.02 -18.59 -6.25
CA ARG A 220 -10.14 -17.75 -7.06
C ARG A 220 -9.01 -17.11 -6.25
N ILE A 221 -8.95 -17.31 -4.92
CA ILE A 221 -7.91 -16.77 -4.05
C ILE A 221 -6.84 -17.84 -3.80
N VAL A 222 -5.62 -17.53 -4.17
CA VAL A 222 -4.44 -18.35 -3.85
C VAL A 222 -3.60 -17.60 -2.81
N ARG A 223 -3.12 -18.29 -1.77
CA ARG A 223 -2.19 -17.74 -0.80
C ARG A 223 -0.79 -18.28 -1.05
N VAL A 224 0.19 -17.40 -1.12
CA VAL A 224 1.62 -17.78 -1.19
C VAL A 224 2.37 -17.18 0.00
N GLY A 225 3.42 -17.89 0.42
CA GLY A 225 4.22 -17.49 1.59
C GLY A 225 5.37 -16.52 1.26
N SER A 226 5.67 -16.33 -0.03
CA SER A 226 6.72 -15.42 -0.48
C SER A 226 6.45 -14.93 -1.89
N PHE A 227 7.06 -13.80 -2.25
CA PHE A 227 6.92 -13.23 -3.60
C PHE A 227 7.47 -14.18 -4.68
N ARG A 228 8.54 -14.93 -4.39
CA ARG A 228 9.11 -15.94 -5.29
C ARG A 228 8.11 -17.05 -5.64
N GLY A 229 7.18 -17.38 -4.74
CA GLY A 229 6.14 -18.40 -5.00
C GLY A 229 5.25 -18.08 -6.20
N LEU A 230 5.25 -16.83 -6.70
CA LEU A 230 4.56 -16.46 -7.93
C LEU A 230 5.10 -17.19 -9.16
N LEU A 231 6.40 -17.57 -9.18
CA LEU A 231 7.01 -18.30 -10.29
C LEU A 231 6.49 -19.73 -10.43
N ASP A 232 5.89 -20.29 -9.37
CA ASP A 232 5.30 -21.62 -9.40
C ASP A 232 3.86 -21.58 -9.96
N LEU A 233 3.23 -20.40 -9.93
CA LEU A 233 1.86 -20.15 -10.41
C LEU A 233 1.86 -19.72 -11.88
N PHE A 234 2.81 -18.87 -12.28
CA PHE A 234 2.88 -18.16 -13.55
C PHE A 234 4.18 -18.50 -14.32
#